data_e38775e4f0b87d54e984c89b2a378fba
#
_entry.id   e38775e4f0b87d54e984c89b2a378fba
#
_cell.length_a   1.000
_cell.length_b   1.000
_cell.length_c   1.000
_cell.angle_alpha   90.00
_cell.angle_beta   90.00
_cell.angle_gamma   90.00
#
_symmetry.space_group_name_H-M   'P 1'
#
loop_
_entity.id
_entity.type
_entity.pdbx_description
1 polymer ?
#
loop_
_entity_poly.entity_id
_entity_poly.type
_entity_poly.pdbx_seq_one_letter_code
_entity_poly.pdbx_strand_id
1 'polypeptide(L)'
;MKQYSLKKRLIWGTSVFSLLLGCLLIFTAYKIALHEVNEILDTQMQYMAERSAVEPIIKIASKIELHRSYHEEDLLVDIWAYKDQSHLWHPTHLLVPPVKQAGFYSQQTAQGTWRVYVIPLKDYQIQISQQEKVRQTFAWELAGSMF
;
A
#
# COMPACT_ATOMS: atom_id res chain seq x y z
N MET A 1 19.28 46.87 32.36
CA MET A 1 18.25 46.58 31.33
C MET A 1 18.62 45.52 30.30
N LYS A 2 19.81 44.95 30.32
CA LYS A 2 20.24 43.89 29.32
C LYS A 2 19.90 42.47 29.71
N GLN A 3 19.50 42.15 30.92
CA GLN A 3 19.25 40.75 31.35
C GLN A 3 17.95 40.16 30.86
N TYR A 4 16.93 40.96 30.58
CA TYR A 4 15.66 40.47 30.04
C TYR A 4 15.73 39.95 28.60
N SER A 5 16.66 40.43 27.83
CA SER A 5 16.91 40.03 26.44
C SER A 5 17.56 38.65 26.34
N LEU A 6 18.46 38.30 27.28
CA LEU A 6 19.20 37.05 27.30
C LEU A 6 18.30 35.85 27.65
N LYS A 7 17.46 36.02 28.70
CA LYS A 7 16.45 34.99 29.08
C LYS A 7 15.46 34.71 27.97
N LYS A 8 14.94 35.74 27.30
CA LYS A 8 14.04 35.58 26.16
C LYS A 8 14.72 34.86 24.98
N ARG A 9 15.95 35.18 24.66
CA ARG A 9 16.74 34.50 23.62
C ARG A 9 17.00 33.03 23.93
N LEU A 10 17.31 32.73 25.19
CA LEU A 10 17.55 31.35 25.64
C LEU A 10 16.27 30.52 25.56
N ILE A 11 15.15 31.04 26.10
CA ILE A 11 13.85 30.37 26.05
C ILE A 11 13.39 30.16 24.61
N TRP A 12 13.55 31.15 23.75
CA TRP A 12 13.19 31.04 22.33
C TRP A 12 14.07 30.02 21.60
N GLY A 13 15.37 30.04 21.86
CA GLY A 13 16.31 29.09 21.27
C GLY A 13 16.02 27.64 21.69
N THR A 14 15.77 27.39 22.97
CA THR A 14 15.42 26.04 23.45
C THR A 14 14.06 25.58 22.95
N SER A 15 13.08 26.47 22.86
CA SER A 15 11.75 26.13 22.32
C SER A 15 11.80 25.78 20.84
N VAL A 16 12.52 26.55 20.03
CA VAL A 16 12.69 26.29 18.61
C VAL A 16 13.47 24.98 18.39
N PHE A 17 14.55 24.76 19.15
CA PHE A 17 15.31 23.53 19.09
C PHE A 17 14.47 22.30 19.44
N SER A 18 13.69 22.38 20.54
CA SER A 18 12.79 21.30 20.94
C SER A 18 11.72 21.01 19.89
N LEU A 19 11.14 22.04 19.27
CA LEU A 19 10.18 21.89 18.20
C LEU A 19 10.78 21.19 16.98
N LEU A 20 11.98 21.62 16.55
CA LEU A 20 12.68 21.00 15.43
C LEU A 20 13.01 19.53 15.70
N LEU A 21 13.45 19.21 16.91
CA LEU A 21 13.73 17.84 17.31
C LEU A 21 12.46 16.99 17.32
N GLY A 22 11.36 17.53 17.82
CA GLY A 22 10.04 16.85 17.78
C GLY A 22 9.56 16.58 16.36
N CYS A 23 9.65 17.57 15.47
CA CYS A 23 9.31 17.37 14.05
C CYS A 23 10.18 16.30 13.38
N LEU A 24 11.49 16.29 13.69
CA LEU A 24 12.41 15.29 13.14
C LEU A 24 12.05 13.87 13.61
N LEU A 25 11.71 13.70 14.87
CA LEU A 25 11.28 12.41 15.43
C LEU A 25 9.99 11.91 14.78
N ILE A 26 8.98 12.78 14.65
CA ILE A 26 7.71 12.43 14.00
C ILE A 26 7.94 12.03 12.55
N PHE A 27 8.75 12.80 11.81
CA PHE A 27 9.07 12.49 10.42
C PHE A 27 9.79 11.15 10.28
N THR A 28 10.76 10.87 11.16
CA THR A 28 11.51 9.61 11.16
C THR A 28 10.59 8.44 11.49
N ALA A 29 9.74 8.56 12.51
CA ALA A 29 8.77 7.53 12.88
C ALA A 29 7.80 7.22 11.73
N TYR A 30 7.29 8.25 11.05
CA TYR A 30 6.44 8.07 9.87
C TYR A 30 7.15 7.33 8.73
N LYS A 31 8.40 7.68 8.45
CA LYS A 31 9.19 7.00 7.41
C LYS A 31 9.43 5.52 7.73
N ILE A 32 9.73 5.20 8.98
CA ILE A 32 9.89 3.82 9.43
C ILE A 32 8.56 3.06 9.33
N ALA A 33 7.48 3.64 9.82
CA ALA A 33 6.14 3.03 9.74
C ALA A 33 5.71 2.78 8.29
N LEU A 34 5.94 3.74 7.39
CA LEU A 34 5.62 3.58 5.96
C LEU A 34 6.43 2.46 5.31
N HIS A 35 7.71 2.34 5.67
CA HIS A 35 8.56 1.26 5.16
C HIS A 35 8.06 -0.11 5.62
N GLU A 36 7.78 -0.26 6.90
CA GLU A 36 7.23 -1.49 7.50
C GLU A 36 5.88 -1.88 6.90
N VAL A 37 4.96 -0.92 6.79
CA VAL A 37 3.65 -1.15 6.15
C VAL A 37 3.80 -1.61 4.71
N ASN A 38 4.69 -1.00 3.94
CA ASN A 38 4.92 -1.41 2.56
C ASN A 38 5.45 -2.83 2.46
N GLU A 39 6.39 -3.22 3.31
CA GLU A 39 6.97 -4.56 3.33
C GLU A 39 5.94 -5.63 3.70
N ILE A 40 5.14 -5.37 4.74
CA ILE A 40 4.08 -6.27 5.18
C ILE A 40 3.01 -6.43 4.09
N LEU A 41 2.54 -5.33 3.51
CA LEU A 41 1.48 -5.36 2.50
C LEU A 41 1.98 -5.97 1.18
N ASP A 42 3.21 -5.73 0.77
CA ASP A 42 3.79 -6.36 -0.40
C ASP A 42 3.91 -7.88 -0.20
N THR A 43 4.32 -8.33 0.99
CA THR A 43 4.35 -9.75 1.35
C THR A 43 2.95 -10.38 1.33
N GLN A 44 1.95 -9.69 1.85
CA GLN A 44 0.56 -10.16 1.79
C GLN A 44 0.04 -10.27 0.36
N MET A 45 0.30 -9.28 -0.48
CA MET A 45 -0.10 -9.31 -1.90
C MET A 45 0.55 -10.48 -2.62
N GLN A 46 1.84 -10.70 -2.41
CA GLN A 46 2.56 -11.82 -3.00
C GLN A 46 1.98 -13.16 -2.54
N TYR A 47 1.78 -13.34 -1.25
CA TYR A 47 1.21 -14.56 -0.69
C TYR A 47 -0.20 -14.84 -1.23
N MET A 48 -1.05 -13.84 -1.31
CA MET A 48 -2.39 -13.98 -1.88
C MET A 48 -2.35 -14.36 -3.36
N ALA A 49 -1.47 -13.74 -4.14
CA ALA A 49 -1.32 -14.04 -5.56
C ALA A 49 -0.79 -15.47 -5.78
N GLU A 50 0.24 -15.89 -5.06
CA GLU A 50 0.80 -17.24 -5.13
C GLU A 50 -0.24 -18.30 -4.73
N ARG A 51 -0.99 -18.06 -3.68
CA ARG A 51 -2.07 -18.96 -3.26
C ARG A 51 -3.19 -19.04 -4.30
N SER A 52 -3.56 -17.91 -4.88
CA SER A 52 -4.57 -17.87 -5.95
C SER A 52 -4.10 -18.57 -7.21
N ALA A 53 -2.81 -18.61 -7.49
CA ALA A 53 -2.23 -19.33 -8.63
C ALA A 53 -2.33 -20.86 -8.51
N VAL A 54 -2.40 -21.39 -7.29
CA VAL A 54 -2.48 -22.83 -7.01
C VAL A 54 -3.93 -23.33 -6.91
N GLU A 55 -4.86 -22.49 -6.50
CA GLU A 55 -6.26 -22.85 -6.32
C GLU A 55 -7.05 -22.76 -7.66
N PRO A 56 -8.04 -23.66 -7.92
CA PRO A 56 -8.91 -23.53 -9.08
C PRO A 56 -9.68 -22.20 -9.08
N ILE A 57 -9.81 -21.57 -10.23
CA ILE A 57 -10.42 -20.24 -10.41
C ILE A 57 -11.79 -20.13 -9.74
N ILE A 58 -12.61 -21.19 -9.80
CA ILE A 58 -13.96 -21.21 -9.19
C ILE A 58 -13.89 -21.08 -7.65
N LYS A 59 -12.89 -21.72 -7.01
CA LYS A 59 -12.68 -21.61 -5.57
C LYS A 59 -12.13 -20.23 -5.18
N ILE A 60 -11.33 -19.64 -6.03
CA ILE A 60 -10.80 -18.28 -5.83
C ILE A 60 -11.95 -17.28 -5.86
N ALA A 61 -12.81 -17.34 -6.84
CA ALA A 61 -13.97 -16.47 -6.99
C ALA A 61 -14.88 -16.53 -5.74
N SER A 62 -15.25 -17.72 -5.29
CA SER A 62 -16.11 -17.90 -4.11
C SER A 62 -15.44 -17.43 -2.81
N LYS A 63 -14.12 -17.58 -2.71
CA LYS A 63 -13.37 -17.19 -1.52
C LYS A 63 -13.14 -15.68 -1.45
N ILE A 64 -12.98 -15.03 -2.58
CA ILE A 64 -12.92 -13.57 -2.69
C ILE A 64 -14.26 -12.95 -2.34
N GLU A 65 -15.37 -13.52 -2.78
CA GLU A 65 -16.71 -13.08 -2.38
C GLU A 65 -16.95 -13.19 -0.87
N LEU A 66 -16.48 -14.26 -0.23
CA LEU A 66 -16.55 -14.42 1.23
C LEU A 66 -15.66 -13.44 2.00
N HIS A 67 -14.50 -13.06 1.43
CA HIS A 67 -13.60 -12.06 2.03
C HIS A 67 -14.02 -10.62 1.75
N ARG A 68 -14.86 -10.39 0.75
CA ARG A 68 -15.41 -9.07 0.37
C ARG A 68 -16.14 -8.37 1.53
N SER A 69 -16.65 -9.16 2.47
CA SER A 69 -17.33 -8.65 3.66
C SER A 69 -16.40 -7.96 4.67
N TYR A 70 -15.09 -8.09 4.55
CA TYR A 70 -14.15 -7.60 5.58
C TYR A 70 -13.35 -6.34 5.21
N HIS A 71 -12.99 -6.12 3.92
CA HIS A 71 -12.25 -4.91 3.49
C HIS A 71 -12.40 -4.69 1.98
N GLU A 72 -13.60 -4.31 1.53
CA GLU A 72 -13.90 -4.10 0.10
C GLU A 72 -13.09 -3.00 -0.58
N GLU A 73 -12.44 -2.12 0.18
CA GLU A 73 -11.76 -0.95 -0.38
C GLU A 73 -10.23 -1.10 -0.49
N ASP A 74 -9.61 -2.11 0.16
CA ASP A 74 -8.17 -2.12 0.36
C ASP A 74 -7.38 -2.97 -0.64
N LEU A 75 -7.91 -4.10 -1.08
CA LEU A 75 -7.24 -5.02 -2.00
C LEU A 75 -8.19 -5.49 -3.10
N LEU A 76 -7.79 -5.25 -4.34
CA LEU A 76 -8.50 -5.71 -5.53
C LEU A 76 -7.75 -6.89 -6.15
N VAL A 77 -8.48 -7.97 -6.43
CA VAL A 77 -7.93 -9.15 -7.11
C VAL A 77 -8.61 -9.27 -8.48
N ASP A 78 -7.81 -9.18 -9.53
CA ASP A 78 -8.24 -9.34 -10.91
C ASP A 78 -7.59 -10.56 -11.55
N ILE A 79 -8.38 -11.38 -12.23
CA ILE A 79 -7.91 -12.52 -12.99
C ILE A 79 -8.27 -12.30 -14.46
N TRP A 80 -7.27 -12.31 -15.31
CA TRP A 80 -7.43 -12.04 -16.73
C TRP A 80 -6.98 -13.21 -17.60
N ALA A 81 -7.89 -13.68 -18.44
CA ALA A 81 -7.60 -14.73 -19.41
C ALA A 81 -7.01 -14.16 -20.71
N TYR A 82 -5.91 -14.71 -21.18
CA TYR A 82 -5.22 -14.22 -22.38
C TYR A 82 -6.02 -14.42 -23.68
N LYS A 83 -6.78 -15.53 -23.78
CA LYS A 83 -7.49 -15.89 -25.03
C LYS A 83 -8.64 -14.94 -25.39
N ASP A 84 -9.38 -14.49 -24.40
CA ASP A 84 -10.63 -13.74 -24.63
C ASP A 84 -10.51 -12.26 -24.26
N GLN A 85 -9.36 -11.84 -23.74
CA GLN A 85 -9.17 -10.51 -23.14
C GLN A 85 -10.32 -10.15 -22.17
N SER A 86 -10.99 -11.19 -21.66
CA SER A 86 -12.12 -11.06 -20.73
C SER A 86 -11.64 -11.21 -19.31
N HIS A 87 -12.10 -10.34 -18.46
CA HIS A 87 -11.89 -10.47 -17.03
C HIS A 87 -12.73 -11.62 -16.50
N LEU A 88 -12.10 -12.64 -15.95
CA LEU A 88 -12.78 -13.75 -15.29
C LEU A 88 -13.42 -13.33 -13.96
N TRP A 89 -12.91 -12.25 -13.40
CA TRP A 89 -13.35 -11.72 -12.14
C TRP A 89 -13.19 -10.19 -12.10
N HIS A 90 -14.28 -9.48 -11.90
CA HIS A 90 -14.43 -8.03 -11.89
C HIS A 90 -13.94 -7.24 -13.10
N PRO A 91 -14.83 -6.48 -13.76
CA PRO A 91 -14.51 -5.68 -14.94
C PRO A 91 -13.81 -4.36 -14.65
N THR A 92 -13.25 -4.18 -13.48
CA THR A 92 -12.66 -2.91 -13.09
C THR A 92 -11.17 -2.88 -13.39
N HIS A 93 -10.85 -2.31 -14.52
CA HIS A 93 -9.56 -1.68 -14.83
C HIS A 93 -8.32 -2.56 -14.71
N LEU A 94 -7.99 -3.21 -15.79
CA LEU A 94 -6.67 -3.77 -15.96
C LEU A 94 -5.63 -2.65 -15.79
N LEU A 95 -4.91 -2.68 -14.69
CA LEU A 95 -3.91 -1.68 -14.36
C LEU A 95 -2.57 -1.96 -15.05
N VAL A 96 -2.27 -3.23 -15.30
CA VAL A 96 -1.02 -3.65 -15.90
C VAL A 96 -1.30 -4.55 -17.10
N PRO A 97 -0.76 -4.26 -18.29
CA PRO A 97 -0.89 -5.14 -19.46
C PRO A 97 -0.23 -6.50 -19.19
N PRO A 98 -0.47 -7.52 -20.05
CA PRO A 98 0.17 -8.82 -19.91
C PRO A 98 1.69 -8.71 -19.81
N VAL A 99 2.27 -9.34 -18.79
CA VAL A 99 3.70 -9.35 -18.53
C VAL A 99 4.27 -10.75 -18.65
N LYS A 100 5.58 -10.84 -18.85
CA LYS A 100 6.27 -12.15 -19.00
C LYS A 100 6.78 -12.69 -17.66
N GLN A 101 6.94 -11.86 -16.66
CA GLN A 101 7.51 -12.23 -15.37
C GLN A 101 6.66 -11.71 -14.23
N ALA A 102 6.58 -12.47 -13.14
CA ALA A 102 5.96 -12.02 -11.91
C ALA A 102 6.74 -10.85 -11.30
N GLY A 103 6.04 -9.90 -10.71
CA GLY A 103 6.67 -8.77 -10.06
C GLY A 103 5.69 -7.70 -9.60
N PHE A 104 6.26 -6.68 -8.95
CA PHE A 104 5.55 -5.50 -8.52
C PHE A 104 5.61 -4.40 -9.56
N TYR A 105 4.49 -3.75 -9.79
CA TYR A 105 4.34 -2.62 -10.70
C TYR A 105 3.64 -1.48 -9.97
N SER A 106 4.00 -0.25 -10.30
CA SER A 106 3.28 0.94 -9.85
C SER A 106 2.59 1.58 -11.03
N GLN A 107 1.29 1.80 -10.92
CA GLN A 107 0.47 2.37 -11.98
C GLN A 107 -0.23 3.63 -11.50
N GLN A 108 -0.14 4.69 -12.29
CA GLN A 108 -0.80 5.95 -11.99
C GLN A 108 -2.13 6.03 -12.74
N THR A 109 -3.20 6.29 -12.01
CA THR A 109 -4.55 6.43 -12.56
C THR A 109 -5.15 7.78 -12.18
N ALA A 110 -6.31 8.12 -12.71
CA ALA A 110 -7.05 9.32 -12.32
C ALA A 110 -7.43 9.36 -10.82
N GLN A 111 -7.48 8.19 -10.17
CA GLN A 111 -7.79 8.05 -8.74
C GLN A 111 -6.55 8.00 -7.84
N GLY A 112 -5.36 8.10 -8.40
CA GLY A 112 -4.09 8.08 -7.68
C GLY A 112 -3.16 6.95 -8.13
N THR A 113 -2.11 6.73 -7.35
CA THR A 113 -1.12 5.68 -7.59
C THR A 113 -1.58 4.36 -6.99
N TRP A 114 -1.42 3.29 -7.77
CA TRP A 114 -1.74 1.92 -7.38
C TRP A 114 -0.48 1.07 -7.37
N ARG A 115 -0.33 0.27 -6.35
CA ARG A 115 0.67 -0.79 -6.26
C ARG A 115 0.03 -2.09 -6.74
N VAL A 116 0.65 -2.75 -7.71
CA VAL A 116 0.10 -3.97 -8.33
C VAL A 116 1.14 -5.09 -8.26
N TYR A 117 0.73 -6.24 -7.81
CA TYR A 117 1.51 -7.48 -7.92
C TYR A 117 0.89 -8.38 -8.98
N VAL A 118 1.70 -8.85 -9.92
CA VAL A 118 1.25 -9.61 -11.08
C VAL A 118 1.94 -10.96 -11.11
N ILE A 119 1.16 -12.04 -11.28
CA ILE A 119 1.67 -13.38 -11.61
C ILE A 119 1.12 -13.80 -12.96
N PRO A 120 1.96 -13.89 -14.02
CA PRO A 120 1.56 -14.47 -15.28
C PRO A 120 1.54 -16.00 -15.19
N LEU A 121 0.43 -16.60 -15.60
CA LEU A 121 0.26 -18.04 -15.73
C LEU A 121 0.07 -18.42 -17.21
N LYS A 122 -0.02 -19.71 -17.51
CA LYS A 122 -0.08 -20.19 -18.90
C LYS A 122 -1.28 -19.65 -19.69
N ASP A 123 -2.47 -19.62 -19.06
CA ASP A 123 -3.73 -19.25 -19.71
C ASP A 123 -4.32 -17.94 -19.20
N TYR A 124 -3.86 -17.45 -18.07
CA TYR A 124 -4.37 -16.25 -17.42
C TYR A 124 -3.32 -15.55 -16.57
N GLN A 125 -3.60 -14.32 -16.18
CA GLN A 125 -2.76 -13.49 -15.32
C GLN A 125 -3.53 -13.11 -14.09
N ILE A 126 -2.92 -13.24 -12.92
CA ILE A 126 -3.46 -12.78 -11.65
C ILE A 126 -2.82 -11.46 -11.30
N GLN A 127 -3.65 -10.48 -10.98
CA GLN A 127 -3.22 -9.16 -10.52
C GLN A 127 -3.87 -8.87 -9.18
N ILE A 128 -3.06 -8.46 -8.21
CA ILE A 128 -3.53 -7.94 -6.94
C ILE A 128 -3.10 -6.48 -6.85
N SER A 129 -4.08 -5.60 -6.69
CA SER A 129 -3.84 -4.15 -6.68
C SER A 129 -4.31 -3.52 -5.38
N GLN A 130 -3.56 -2.53 -4.92
CA GLN A 130 -3.87 -1.74 -3.75
C GLN A 130 -3.53 -0.28 -3.99
N GLN A 131 -4.42 0.59 -3.55
CA GLN A 131 -4.20 2.03 -3.66
C GLN A 131 -3.14 2.49 -2.66
N GLU A 132 -2.17 3.25 -3.11
CA GLU A 132 -1.07 3.73 -2.27
C GLU A 132 -1.54 4.63 -1.12
N LYS A 133 -2.64 5.35 -1.34
CA LYS A 133 -3.28 6.17 -0.29
C LYS A 133 -3.68 5.35 0.95
N VAL A 134 -4.17 4.13 0.75
CA VAL A 134 -4.52 3.22 1.85
C VAL A 134 -3.29 2.88 2.68
N ARG A 135 -2.17 2.57 2.03
CA ARG A 135 -0.88 2.30 2.70
C ARG A 135 -0.39 3.47 3.53
N GLN A 136 -0.52 4.68 2.99
CA GLN A 136 -0.16 5.91 3.72
C GLN A 136 -1.03 6.12 4.95
N THR A 137 -2.33 5.84 4.86
CA THR A 137 -3.26 5.93 5.99
C THR A 137 -2.85 4.96 7.11
N PHE A 138 -2.57 3.70 6.77
CA PHE A 138 -2.08 2.73 7.76
C PHE A 138 -0.75 3.14 8.39
N ALA A 139 0.17 3.70 7.61
CA ALA A 139 1.44 4.19 8.14
C ALA A 139 1.24 5.36 9.13
N TRP A 140 0.29 6.25 8.88
CA TRP A 140 -0.06 7.32 9.80
C TRP A 140 -0.70 6.82 11.09
N GLU A 141 -1.62 5.86 11.00
CA GLU A 141 -2.25 5.23 12.17
C GLU A 141 -1.21 4.50 13.02
N LEU A 142 -0.31 3.76 12.39
CA LEU A 142 0.77 3.06 13.07
C LEU A 142 1.73 4.03 13.74
N ALA A 143 2.18 5.06 13.04
CA ALA A 143 3.06 6.09 13.60
C ALA A 143 2.38 6.84 14.76
N GLY A 144 1.08 7.12 14.66
CA GLY A 144 0.29 7.74 15.72
C GLY A 144 0.15 6.88 16.98
N SER A 145 0.13 5.56 16.84
CA SER A 145 0.07 4.63 17.96
C SER A 145 1.39 4.52 18.75
N MET A 146 2.51 5.01 18.19
CA MET A 146 3.82 5.01 18.83
C MET A 146 4.02 6.18 19.78
N PHE A 147 3.15 7.18 19.74
CA PHE A 147 3.19 8.39 20.57
C PHE A 147 1.94 8.54 21.44
#